data_e92cc6bb4696d6f4c2e9c3d62bdb8514
#
_entry.id   e92cc6bb4696d6f4c2e9c3d62bdb8514
#
_cell.length_a   1.000
_cell.length_b   1.000
_cell.length_c   1.000
_cell.angle_alpha   90.00
_cell.angle_beta   90.00
_cell.angle_gamma   90.00
#
_symmetry.space_group_name_H-M   'P 1'
#
loop_
_entity.id
_entity.type
_entity.pdbx_description
1 polymer ?
#
loop_
_entity_poly.entity_id
_entity_poly.type
_entity_poly.pdbx_seq_one_letter_code
_entity_poly.pdbx_strand_id
1 'polypeptide(L)'
;WIGLTFLIFYVLMFVLHAKDYYLAPIYPVLFAAGAIAWERRFATRPLVAAERVFAFPILEAALILTGLLVLPMTSPILRPAAWVRYTTALHLKSNKTETTSSGELPQFYADRFGWQQQVAIVARTFNSLSPADQHRVCIFAGNYGEAGAIDFFNRRDHLNLPPAISGHNNYWLWGMHGCDPDLVIAVIDDSPDDISKKYESVTIVGVRDTPYAMPFEHGNIYLLRGRRPSAPVNWADERHYY
;
A
#
# COMPACT_ATOMS: atom_id res chain seq x y z
N TRP A 1 -11.81 33.13 0.59
CA TRP A 1 -11.14 32.42 -0.51
C TRP A 1 -10.86 30.94 -0.16
N ILE A 2 -10.28 30.63 0.99
CA ILE A 2 -9.90 29.27 1.38
C ILE A 2 -11.09 28.30 1.34
N GLY A 3 -12.26 28.69 1.90
CA GLY A 3 -13.47 27.87 1.86
C GLY A 3 -13.99 27.63 0.43
N LEU A 4 -13.90 28.65 -0.43
CA LEU A 4 -14.26 28.51 -1.84
C LEU A 4 -13.30 27.57 -2.58
N THR A 5 -12.00 27.71 -2.33
CA THR A 5 -10.99 26.78 -2.87
C THR A 5 -11.28 25.36 -2.46
N PHE A 6 -11.58 25.12 -1.18
CA PHE A 6 -11.96 23.79 -0.69
C PHE A 6 -13.17 23.23 -1.44
N LEU A 7 -14.23 24.03 -1.59
CA LEU A 7 -15.45 23.58 -2.29
C LEU A 7 -15.17 23.22 -3.75
N ILE A 8 -14.37 24.03 -4.44
CA ILE A 8 -13.99 23.76 -5.84
C ILE A 8 -13.21 22.44 -5.93
N PHE A 9 -12.19 22.26 -5.08
CA PHE A 9 -11.43 21.02 -5.06
C PHE A 9 -12.28 19.82 -4.65
N TYR A 10 -13.17 19.97 -3.68
CA TYR A 10 -14.07 18.91 -3.26
C TYR A 10 -14.95 18.43 -4.43
N VAL A 11 -15.59 19.37 -5.14
CA VAL A 11 -16.42 19.05 -6.32
C VAL A 11 -15.58 18.41 -7.42
N LEU A 12 -14.38 18.95 -7.69
CA LEU A 12 -13.48 18.39 -8.69
C LEU A 12 -13.07 16.95 -8.34
N MET A 13 -12.66 16.69 -7.10
CA MET A 13 -12.28 15.36 -6.63
C MET A 13 -13.45 14.37 -6.69
N PHE A 14 -14.66 14.83 -6.34
CA PHE A 14 -15.87 14.03 -6.45
C PHE A 14 -16.19 13.64 -7.90
N VAL A 15 -16.14 14.59 -8.83
CA VAL A 15 -16.38 14.34 -10.26
C VAL A 15 -15.32 13.41 -10.87
N LEU A 16 -14.06 13.55 -10.45
CA LEU A 16 -12.94 12.73 -10.93
C LEU A 16 -12.83 11.38 -10.22
N HIS A 17 -13.74 11.05 -9.29
CA HIS A 17 -13.67 9.83 -8.46
C HIS A 17 -12.29 9.68 -7.78
N ALA A 18 -11.70 10.81 -7.39
CA ALA A 18 -10.39 10.83 -6.76
C ALA A 18 -10.45 10.32 -5.31
N LYS A 19 -9.28 9.93 -4.79
CA LYS A 19 -9.19 9.42 -3.42
C LYS A 19 -9.49 10.52 -2.41
N ASP A 20 -10.28 10.21 -1.39
CA ASP A 20 -10.78 11.14 -0.37
C ASP A 20 -9.67 11.84 0.43
N TYR A 21 -8.55 11.17 0.65
CA TYR A 21 -7.42 11.71 1.40
C TYR A 21 -6.65 12.82 0.66
N TYR A 22 -6.89 13.05 -0.62
CA TYR A 22 -6.26 14.16 -1.34
C TYR A 22 -6.67 15.54 -0.81
N LEU A 23 -7.81 15.62 -0.12
CA LEU A 23 -8.27 16.84 0.55
C LEU A 23 -7.65 17.03 1.95
N ALA A 24 -7.00 16.03 2.52
CA ALA A 24 -6.48 16.08 3.89
C ALA A 24 -5.55 17.27 4.18
N PRO A 25 -4.67 17.74 3.28
CA PRO A 25 -3.78 18.85 3.55
C PRO A 25 -4.48 20.18 3.86
N ILE A 26 -5.74 20.38 3.41
CA ILE A 26 -6.48 21.63 3.67
C ILE A 26 -7.22 21.62 5.01
N TYR A 27 -7.49 20.46 5.61
CA TYR A 27 -8.26 20.35 6.85
C TYR A 27 -7.65 21.13 8.03
N PRO A 28 -6.34 21.13 8.30
CA PRO A 28 -5.76 21.93 9.39
C PRO A 28 -6.10 23.43 9.27
N VAL A 29 -6.08 23.95 8.05
CA VAL A 29 -6.41 25.37 7.79
C VAL A 29 -7.89 25.65 8.03
N LEU A 30 -8.78 24.73 7.62
CA LEU A 30 -10.22 24.86 7.86
C LEU A 30 -10.54 24.74 9.36
N PHE A 31 -9.89 23.83 10.09
CA PHE A 31 -10.07 23.71 11.54
C PHE A 31 -9.59 24.96 12.27
N ALA A 32 -8.44 25.52 11.90
CA ALA A 32 -7.95 26.76 12.47
C ALA A 32 -8.92 27.94 12.22
N ALA A 33 -9.41 28.08 10.98
CA ALA A 33 -10.39 29.10 10.65
C ALA A 33 -11.72 28.89 11.40
N GLY A 34 -12.17 27.66 11.51
CA GLY A 34 -13.34 27.27 12.31
C GLY A 34 -13.18 27.62 13.79
N ALA A 35 -12.04 27.29 14.39
CA ALA A 35 -11.75 27.62 15.79
C ALA A 35 -11.82 29.13 16.06
N ILE A 36 -11.21 29.96 15.18
CA ILE A 36 -11.27 31.42 15.29
C ILE A 36 -12.73 31.92 15.14
N ALA A 37 -13.50 31.36 14.22
CA ALA A 37 -14.90 31.76 14.04
C ALA A 37 -15.75 31.42 15.28
N TRP A 38 -15.54 30.27 15.89
CA TRP A 38 -16.16 29.86 17.13
C TRP A 38 -15.77 30.78 18.29
N GLU A 39 -14.48 31.05 18.47
CA GLU A 39 -13.98 31.93 19.52
C GLU A 39 -14.64 33.33 19.42
N ARG A 40 -14.68 33.93 18.24
CA ARG A 40 -15.33 35.25 18.00
C ARG A 40 -16.81 35.20 18.31
N ARG A 41 -17.52 34.14 17.91
CA ARG A 41 -18.95 34.03 18.17
C ARG A 41 -19.27 33.90 19.67
N PHE A 42 -18.44 33.21 20.42
CA PHE A 42 -18.60 33.09 21.89
C PHE A 42 -18.10 34.33 22.64
N ALA A 43 -17.08 35.04 22.12
CA ALA A 43 -16.62 36.29 22.71
C ALA A 43 -17.65 37.40 22.60
N THR A 44 -18.48 37.40 21.58
CA THR A 44 -19.51 38.46 21.33
C THR A 44 -20.84 38.17 22.06
N ARG A 45 -21.04 36.98 22.59
CA ARG A 45 -22.21 36.63 23.42
C ARG A 45 -21.85 36.66 24.92
N PRO A 46 -22.63 37.36 25.79
CA PRO A 46 -22.49 37.22 27.20
C PRO A 46 -22.93 35.80 27.57
N LEU A 47 -21.98 34.82 27.52
CA LEU A 47 -22.22 33.47 28.03
C LEU A 47 -22.48 33.61 29.54
N VAL A 48 -23.59 33.02 30.03
CA VAL A 48 -23.83 32.85 31.46
C VAL A 48 -22.64 32.05 32.01
N ALA A 49 -22.18 32.38 33.22
CA ALA A 49 -21.00 31.73 33.82
C ALA A 49 -21.08 30.20 33.80
N ALA A 50 -22.30 29.63 33.92
CA ALA A 50 -22.55 28.21 33.79
C ALA A 50 -22.18 27.63 32.41
N GLU A 51 -22.43 28.34 31.30
CA GLU A 51 -22.10 27.88 29.94
C GLU A 51 -20.56 27.82 29.71
N ARG A 52 -19.82 28.78 30.27
CA ARG A 52 -18.34 28.76 30.21
C ARG A 52 -17.76 27.63 31.04
N VAL A 53 -18.32 27.35 32.21
CA VAL A 53 -17.84 26.32 33.13
C VAL A 53 -18.11 24.90 32.62
N PHE A 54 -19.19 24.69 31.87
CA PHE A 54 -19.60 23.33 31.47
C PHE A 54 -19.46 23.08 29.95
N ALA A 55 -19.79 24.03 29.09
CA ALA A 55 -19.83 23.81 27.64
C ALA A 55 -18.43 23.55 27.04
N PHE A 56 -17.41 24.30 27.44
CA PHE A 56 -16.06 24.11 26.91
C PHE A 56 -15.43 22.79 27.39
N PRO A 57 -15.42 22.45 28.70
CA PRO A 57 -14.88 21.15 29.15
C PRO A 57 -15.64 19.96 28.57
N ILE A 58 -16.95 20.05 28.34
CA ILE A 58 -17.73 18.98 27.71
C ILE A 58 -17.31 18.83 26.23
N LEU A 59 -17.15 19.93 25.50
CA LEU A 59 -16.69 19.90 24.10
C LEU A 59 -15.26 19.31 24.01
N GLU A 60 -14.35 19.77 24.86
CA GLU A 60 -12.98 19.26 24.92
C GLU A 60 -12.96 17.76 25.24
N ALA A 61 -13.72 17.34 26.26
CA ALA A 61 -13.86 15.94 26.63
C ALA A 61 -14.44 15.11 25.47
N ALA A 62 -15.46 15.61 24.77
CA ALA A 62 -16.05 14.94 23.61
C ALA A 62 -15.05 14.79 22.48
N LEU A 63 -14.26 15.83 22.18
CA LEU A 63 -13.20 15.80 21.16
C LEU A 63 -12.10 14.80 21.53
N ILE A 64 -11.65 14.82 22.79
CA ILE A 64 -10.63 13.86 23.28
C ILE A 64 -11.15 12.43 23.20
N LEU A 65 -12.35 12.17 23.72
CA LEU A 65 -12.94 10.84 23.70
C LEU A 65 -13.16 10.32 22.27
N THR A 66 -13.65 11.17 21.37
CA THR A 66 -13.81 10.82 19.96
C THR A 66 -12.45 10.56 19.30
N GLY A 67 -11.46 11.40 19.57
CA GLY A 67 -10.09 11.21 19.10
C GLY A 67 -9.48 9.89 19.56
N LEU A 68 -9.62 9.56 20.86
CA LEU A 68 -9.15 8.29 21.42
C LEU A 68 -9.87 7.08 20.80
N LEU A 69 -11.17 7.21 20.52
CA LEU A 69 -11.97 6.17 19.89
C LEU A 69 -11.55 5.95 18.42
N VAL A 70 -11.23 7.01 17.69
CA VAL A 70 -10.87 6.93 16.26
C VAL A 70 -9.38 6.61 16.06
N LEU A 71 -8.53 6.95 17.03
CA LEU A 71 -7.07 6.79 16.93
C LEU A 71 -6.62 5.38 16.49
N PRO A 72 -7.16 4.27 17.02
CA PRO A 72 -6.78 2.93 16.55
C PRO A 72 -7.16 2.64 15.09
N MET A 73 -8.11 3.38 14.54
CA MET A 73 -8.58 3.20 13.15
C MET A 73 -7.71 3.94 12.15
N THR A 74 -7.07 5.04 12.57
CA THR A 74 -6.24 5.89 11.72
C THR A 74 -4.75 5.62 11.86
N SER A 75 -4.37 4.88 12.91
CA SER A 75 -2.98 4.55 13.21
C SER A 75 -2.84 3.11 13.66
N PRO A 76 -1.83 2.37 13.21
CA PRO A 76 -1.64 0.96 13.53
C PRO A 76 -1.00 0.78 14.92
N ILE A 77 -1.65 1.32 15.96
CA ILE A 77 -1.21 1.25 17.37
C ILE A 77 -1.63 -0.06 18.06
N LEU A 78 -2.70 -0.68 17.59
CA LEU A 78 -3.14 -1.99 18.07
C LEU A 78 -2.45 -3.10 17.27
N ARG A 79 -2.20 -4.23 17.93
CA ARG A 79 -1.79 -5.45 17.20
C ARG A 79 -2.92 -5.92 16.27
N PRO A 80 -2.65 -6.59 15.14
CA PRO A 80 -3.66 -6.99 14.15
C PRO A 80 -4.91 -7.66 14.75
N ALA A 81 -4.74 -8.69 15.55
CA ALA A 81 -5.86 -9.38 16.18
C ALA A 81 -6.65 -8.50 17.17
N ALA A 82 -6.01 -7.54 17.83
CA ALA A 82 -6.69 -6.58 18.71
C ALA A 82 -7.45 -5.54 17.90
N TRP A 83 -6.90 -5.12 16.76
CA TRP A 83 -7.55 -4.21 15.83
C TRP A 83 -8.83 -4.82 15.25
N VAL A 84 -8.77 -6.08 14.78
CA VAL A 84 -9.95 -6.82 14.28
C VAL A 84 -11.04 -6.91 15.35
N ARG A 85 -10.69 -7.30 16.58
CA ARG A 85 -11.66 -7.34 17.70
C ARG A 85 -12.27 -5.98 17.99
N TYR A 86 -11.45 -4.93 17.98
CA TYR A 86 -11.90 -3.55 18.24
C TYR A 86 -12.93 -3.09 17.20
N THR A 87 -12.63 -3.25 15.93
CA THR A 87 -13.54 -2.85 14.83
C THR A 87 -14.80 -3.71 14.79
N THR A 88 -14.68 -5.00 15.06
CA THR A 88 -15.83 -5.91 15.17
C THR A 88 -16.76 -5.49 16.31
N ALA A 89 -16.20 -5.15 17.50
CA ALA A 89 -17.01 -4.69 18.63
C ALA A 89 -17.75 -3.37 18.35
N LEU A 90 -17.18 -2.51 17.51
CA LEU A 90 -17.79 -1.26 17.07
C LEU A 90 -18.69 -1.41 15.84
N HIS A 91 -18.87 -2.63 15.30
CA HIS A 91 -19.60 -2.92 14.07
C HIS A 91 -19.08 -2.13 12.85
N LEU A 92 -17.79 -1.82 12.84
CA LEU A 92 -17.15 -1.09 11.76
C LEU A 92 -16.56 -2.08 10.77
N LYS A 93 -16.84 -1.84 9.48
CA LYS A 93 -16.21 -2.61 8.39
C LYS A 93 -14.95 -1.90 7.94
N SER A 94 -13.94 -2.66 7.54
CA SER A 94 -12.77 -2.10 6.86
C SER A 94 -13.21 -1.39 5.58
N ASN A 95 -12.88 -0.09 5.47
CA ASN A 95 -13.17 0.66 4.25
C ASN A 95 -12.22 0.23 3.15
N LYS A 96 -12.79 0.04 1.96
CA LYS A 96 -11.99 -0.08 0.73
C LYS A 96 -11.44 1.31 0.39
N THR A 97 -10.13 1.45 0.40
CA THR A 97 -9.45 2.68 -0.02
C THR A 97 -9.07 2.65 -1.49
N GLU A 98 -9.03 1.46 -2.09
CA GLU A 98 -8.67 1.23 -3.49
C GLU A 98 -9.63 0.22 -4.15
N THR A 99 -9.40 -0.06 -5.43
CA THR A 99 -10.23 -0.97 -6.24
C THR A 99 -10.12 -2.43 -5.82
N THR A 100 -9.07 -2.79 -5.08
CA THR A 100 -8.80 -4.16 -4.64
C THR A 100 -9.63 -4.56 -3.41
N SER A 101 -9.84 -5.86 -3.22
CA SER A 101 -10.51 -6.39 -2.04
C SER A 101 -9.65 -6.17 -0.80
N SER A 102 -10.23 -5.61 0.27
CA SER A 102 -9.56 -5.53 1.57
C SER A 102 -9.68 -6.84 2.33
N GLY A 103 -8.61 -7.22 3.04
CA GLY A 103 -8.61 -8.31 4.01
C GLY A 103 -9.28 -7.93 5.34
N GLU A 104 -8.87 -8.58 6.42
CA GLU A 104 -9.35 -8.27 7.77
C GLU A 104 -8.86 -6.91 8.29
N LEU A 105 -7.74 -6.42 7.78
CA LEU A 105 -7.16 -5.11 8.09
C LEU A 105 -7.41 -4.11 6.96
N PRO A 106 -7.46 -2.80 7.28
CA PRO A 106 -7.43 -1.77 6.24
C PRO A 106 -6.09 -1.78 5.52
N GLN A 107 -6.07 -1.37 4.27
CA GLN A 107 -4.91 -1.43 3.40
C GLN A 107 -3.65 -0.81 4.04
N PHE A 108 -3.72 0.41 4.57
CA PHE A 108 -2.57 1.10 5.19
C PHE A 108 -1.92 0.32 6.35
N TYR A 109 -2.64 -0.63 6.93
CA TYR A 109 -2.12 -1.51 7.97
C TYR A 109 -1.66 -2.85 7.39
N ALA A 110 -2.44 -3.44 6.49
CA ALA A 110 -2.14 -4.71 5.83
C ALA A 110 -0.88 -4.64 4.98
N ASP A 111 -0.63 -3.52 4.29
CA ASP A 111 0.57 -3.25 3.48
C ASP A 111 1.89 -3.26 4.28
N ARG A 112 1.84 -3.50 5.57
CA ARG A 112 3.04 -3.64 6.41
C ARG A 112 3.51 -5.09 6.56
N PHE A 113 2.73 -6.04 6.07
CA PHE A 113 2.99 -7.47 6.24
C PHE A 113 3.39 -8.13 4.92
N GLY A 114 4.09 -9.26 5.04
CA GLY A 114 4.44 -10.11 3.89
C GLY A 114 5.80 -9.82 3.25
N TRP A 115 6.28 -8.58 3.28
CA TRP A 115 7.47 -8.16 2.55
C TRP A 115 8.74 -8.94 2.88
N GLN A 116 8.98 -9.21 4.17
CA GLN A 116 10.17 -9.98 4.59
C GLN A 116 10.10 -11.44 4.15
N GLN A 117 8.92 -12.05 4.20
CA GLN A 117 8.72 -13.43 3.73
C GLN A 117 8.99 -13.51 2.23
N GLN A 118 8.40 -12.59 1.45
CA GLN A 118 8.61 -12.50 0.01
C GLN A 118 10.10 -12.40 -0.33
N VAL A 119 10.80 -11.44 0.27
CA VAL A 119 12.22 -11.20 -0.02
C VAL A 119 13.09 -12.36 0.42
N ALA A 120 12.76 -13.02 1.54
CA ALA A 120 13.48 -14.22 1.97
C ALA A 120 13.34 -15.39 0.97
N ILE A 121 12.17 -15.53 0.32
CA ILE A 121 11.98 -16.54 -0.73
C ILE A 121 12.81 -16.17 -1.97
N VAL A 122 12.74 -14.91 -2.43
CA VAL A 122 13.52 -14.42 -3.57
C VAL A 122 15.02 -14.62 -3.32
N ALA A 123 15.53 -14.23 -2.16
CA ALA A 123 16.94 -14.35 -1.83
C ALA A 123 17.42 -15.82 -1.77
N ARG A 124 16.62 -16.72 -1.17
CA ARG A 124 16.95 -18.15 -1.17
C ARG A 124 17.00 -18.73 -2.57
N THR A 125 16.05 -18.35 -3.42
CA THR A 125 15.99 -18.78 -4.82
C THR A 125 17.21 -18.29 -5.58
N PHE A 126 17.54 -17.01 -5.46
CA PHE A 126 18.72 -16.40 -6.08
C PHE A 126 20.01 -17.11 -5.65
N ASN A 127 20.19 -17.34 -4.35
CA ASN A 127 21.38 -18.01 -3.82
C ASN A 127 21.49 -19.49 -4.21
N SER A 128 20.40 -20.11 -4.63
CA SER A 128 20.40 -21.50 -5.14
C SER A 128 20.82 -21.59 -6.63
N LEU A 129 20.89 -20.47 -7.34
CA LEU A 129 21.29 -20.43 -8.73
C LEU A 129 22.81 -20.60 -8.88
N SER A 130 23.24 -21.10 -10.03
CA SER A 130 24.66 -21.08 -10.41
C SER A 130 25.19 -19.64 -10.51
N PRO A 131 26.51 -19.41 -10.30
CA PRO A 131 27.09 -18.07 -10.47
C PRO A 131 26.78 -17.45 -11.84
N ALA A 132 26.79 -18.25 -12.91
CA ALA A 132 26.45 -17.79 -14.24
C ALA A 132 24.98 -17.33 -14.33
N ASP A 133 24.04 -18.05 -13.71
CA ASP A 133 22.63 -17.67 -13.67
C ASP A 133 22.38 -16.43 -12.79
N GLN A 134 23.11 -16.30 -11.66
CA GLN A 134 23.01 -15.15 -10.78
C GLN A 134 23.38 -13.83 -11.50
N HIS A 135 24.32 -13.88 -12.46
CA HIS A 135 24.73 -12.70 -13.23
C HIS A 135 23.71 -12.24 -14.26
N ARG A 136 22.75 -13.08 -14.66
CA ARG A 136 21.81 -12.79 -15.74
C ARG A 136 20.33 -12.76 -15.31
N VAL A 137 19.99 -13.34 -14.14
CA VAL A 137 18.61 -13.48 -13.70
C VAL A 137 17.91 -12.13 -13.54
N CYS A 138 16.66 -12.05 -14.03
CA CYS A 138 15.76 -10.97 -13.69
C CYS A 138 15.01 -11.28 -12.38
N ILE A 139 14.84 -10.30 -11.52
CA ILE A 139 13.87 -10.37 -10.42
C ILE A 139 12.69 -9.47 -10.83
N PHE A 140 11.61 -10.08 -11.31
CA PHE A 140 10.42 -9.38 -11.78
C PHE A 140 9.33 -9.41 -10.72
N ALA A 141 8.77 -8.24 -10.43
CA ALA A 141 7.66 -8.06 -9.52
C ALA A 141 6.44 -7.46 -10.23
N GLY A 142 5.26 -7.96 -9.93
CA GLY A 142 4.00 -7.54 -10.54
C GLY A 142 3.66 -6.09 -10.25
N ASN A 143 4.05 -5.59 -9.07
CA ASN A 143 3.79 -4.21 -8.68
C ASN A 143 5.02 -3.51 -8.05
N TYR A 144 4.93 -2.17 -7.97
CA TYR A 144 6.01 -1.33 -7.41
C TYR A 144 6.26 -1.58 -5.92
N GLY A 145 5.26 -2.02 -5.16
CA GLY A 145 5.39 -2.34 -3.73
C GLY A 145 6.26 -3.56 -3.52
N GLU A 146 5.99 -4.63 -4.27
CA GLU A 146 6.79 -5.87 -4.28
C GLU A 146 8.24 -5.60 -4.71
N ALA A 147 8.43 -4.87 -5.82
CA ALA A 147 9.76 -4.49 -6.29
C ALA A 147 10.49 -3.62 -5.27
N GLY A 148 9.80 -2.62 -4.70
CA GLY A 148 10.33 -1.74 -3.67
C GLY A 148 10.74 -2.47 -2.40
N ALA A 149 9.98 -3.47 -1.99
CA ALA A 149 10.33 -4.32 -0.86
C ALA A 149 11.62 -5.10 -1.13
N ILE A 150 11.77 -5.69 -2.33
CA ILE A 150 12.98 -6.41 -2.71
C ILE A 150 14.20 -5.47 -2.65
N ASP A 151 14.13 -4.31 -3.26
CA ASP A 151 15.23 -3.34 -3.28
C ASP A 151 15.55 -2.77 -1.89
N PHE A 152 14.52 -2.52 -1.08
CA PHE A 152 14.69 -2.02 0.29
C PHE A 152 15.42 -3.02 1.17
N PHE A 153 14.92 -4.26 1.24
CA PHE A 153 15.50 -5.31 2.08
C PHE A 153 16.86 -5.78 1.54
N ASN A 154 17.04 -5.78 0.20
CA ASN A 154 18.34 -6.06 -0.41
C ASN A 154 19.42 -5.11 0.13
N ARG A 155 19.15 -3.80 0.16
CA ARG A 155 20.09 -2.80 0.70
C ARG A 155 20.26 -2.92 2.22
N ARG A 156 19.14 -3.07 2.96
CA ARG A 156 19.14 -3.14 4.42
C ARG A 156 19.90 -4.34 4.95
N ASP A 157 19.70 -5.50 4.33
CA ASP A 157 20.17 -6.79 4.83
C ASP A 157 21.37 -7.32 4.03
N HIS A 158 21.91 -6.52 3.09
CA HIS A 158 23.08 -6.85 2.26
C HIS A 158 22.96 -8.18 1.53
N LEU A 159 21.80 -8.42 0.87
CA LEU A 159 21.48 -9.70 0.24
C LEU A 159 22.18 -9.94 -1.10
N ASN A 160 22.82 -8.91 -1.67
CA ASN A 160 23.51 -8.92 -2.97
C ASN A 160 22.62 -9.37 -4.15
N LEU A 161 21.33 -9.05 -4.11
CA LEU A 161 20.41 -9.29 -5.20
C LEU A 161 20.61 -8.26 -6.32
N PRO A 162 20.35 -8.62 -7.59
CA PRO A 162 20.21 -7.63 -8.64
C PRO A 162 18.99 -6.73 -8.37
N PRO A 163 18.93 -5.52 -8.97
CA PRO A 163 17.78 -4.64 -8.84
C PRO A 163 16.49 -5.33 -9.29
N ALA A 164 15.40 -5.12 -8.55
CA ALA A 164 14.10 -5.60 -8.97
C ALA A 164 13.58 -4.78 -10.15
N ILE A 165 12.85 -5.42 -11.05
CA ILE A 165 12.18 -4.78 -12.18
C ILE A 165 10.67 -4.95 -12.06
N SER A 166 9.91 -3.96 -12.52
CA SER A 166 8.44 -4.01 -12.61
C SER A 166 7.95 -3.09 -13.73
N GLY A 167 6.88 -3.50 -14.40
CA GLY A 167 6.17 -2.66 -15.34
C GLY A 167 5.34 -1.54 -14.69
N HIS A 168 5.20 -1.56 -13.38
CA HIS A 168 4.29 -0.71 -12.65
C HIS A 168 4.90 0.66 -12.32
N ASN A 169 4.19 1.74 -12.71
CA ASN A 169 4.52 3.12 -12.37
C ASN A 169 5.97 3.50 -12.73
N ASN A 170 6.72 4.11 -11.81
CA ASN A 170 8.08 4.59 -12.05
C ASN A 170 9.12 3.47 -12.24
N TYR A 171 8.85 2.25 -11.74
CA TYR A 171 9.75 1.12 -11.99
C TYR A 171 9.91 0.83 -13.48
N TRP A 172 8.85 0.98 -14.26
CA TRP A 172 8.91 0.82 -15.70
C TRP A 172 9.96 1.76 -16.36
N LEU A 173 10.08 3.01 -15.85
CA LEU A 173 11.04 4.00 -16.38
C LEU A 173 12.50 3.60 -16.14
N TRP A 174 12.77 2.78 -15.10
CA TRP A 174 14.12 2.31 -14.80
C TRP A 174 14.55 1.12 -15.65
N GLY A 175 13.61 0.52 -16.39
CA GLY A 175 13.89 -0.54 -17.36
C GLY A 175 14.27 -1.88 -16.73
N MET A 176 14.83 -2.75 -17.56
CA MET A 176 15.18 -4.12 -17.20
C MET A 176 16.58 -4.29 -16.60
N HIS A 177 17.37 -3.25 -16.46
CA HIS A 177 18.75 -3.28 -15.93
C HIS A 177 19.69 -4.27 -16.64
N GLY A 178 19.36 -4.65 -17.88
CA GLY A 178 20.18 -5.57 -18.69
C GLY A 178 20.12 -7.03 -18.28
N CYS A 179 19.17 -7.43 -17.43
CA CYS A 179 18.96 -8.84 -17.08
C CYS A 179 18.37 -9.63 -18.26
N ASP A 180 18.48 -10.95 -18.21
CA ASP A 180 18.04 -11.86 -19.26
C ASP A 180 16.61 -12.38 -18.98
N PRO A 181 15.61 -12.00 -19.79
CA PRO A 181 14.23 -12.44 -19.56
C PRO A 181 14.00 -13.95 -19.78
N ASP A 182 15.02 -14.67 -20.21
CA ASP A 182 14.98 -16.13 -20.31
C ASP A 182 15.10 -16.83 -18.94
N LEU A 183 15.55 -16.10 -17.92
CA LEU A 183 15.67 -16.59 -16.54
C LEU A 183 15.10 -15.53 -15.59
N VAL A 184 13.99 -15.85 -14.94
CA VAL A 184 13.27 -14.89 -14.10
C VAL A 184 12.89 -15.49 -12.76
N ILE A 185 13.18 -14.80 -11.65
CA ILE A 185 12.48 -15.00 -10.38
C ILE A 185 11.30 -14.04 -10.39
N ALA A 186 10.08 -14.58 -10.47
CA ALA A 186 8.87 -13.80 -10.66
C ALA A 186 8.00 -13.80 -9.40
N VAL A 187 7.68 -12.60 -8.93
CA VAL A 187 6.68 -12.33 -7.89
C VAL A 187 5.47 -11.76 -8.60
N ILE A 188 4.52 -12.60 -8.96
CA ILE A 188 3.36 -12.25 -9.79
C ILE A 188 2.15 -13.09 -9.39
N ASP A 189 0.96 -12.58 -9.73
CA ASP A 189 -0.32 -13.25 -9.45
C ASP A 189 -0.87 -14.05 -10.64
N ASP A 190 -0.12 -14.12 -11.76
CA ASP A 190 -0.49 -14.90 -12.93
C ASP A 190 -0.64 -16.39 -12.57
N SER A 191 -1.61 -17.06 -13.22
CA SER A 191 -1.78 -18.48 -13.03
C SER A 191 -0.62 -19.28 -13.62
N PRO A 192 -0.27 -20.44 -13.06
CA PRO A 192 0.75 -21.31 -13.64
C PRO A 192 0.49 -21.68 -15.11
N ASP A 193 -0.80 -21.79 -15.48
CA ASP A 193 -1.20 -22.12 -16.86
C ASP A 193 -0.89 -20.96 -17.84
N ASP A 194 -1.10 -19.72 -17.42
CA ASP A 194 -0.78 -18.55 -18.25
C ASP A 194 0.73 -18.33 -18.35
N ILE A 195 1.46 -18.58 -17.28
CA ILE A 195 2.93 -18.50 -17.27
C ILE A 195 3.52 -19.59 -18.18
N SER A 196 2.97 -20.79 -18.19
CA SER A 196 3.47 -21.93 -19.01
C SER A 196 3.31 -21.70 -20.51
N LYS A 197 2.41 -20.79 -20.94
CA LYS A 197 2.32 -20.32 -22.32
C LYS A 197 3.51 -19.47 -22.73
N LYS A 198 4.17 -18.84 -21.77
CA LYS A 198 5.28 -17.89 -21.97
C LYS A 198 6.66 -18.52 -21.71
N TYR A 199 6.74 -19.51 -20.83
CA TYR A 199 7.99 -20.17 -20.42
C TYR A 199 7.95 -21.69 -20.59
N GLU A 200 9.11 -22.30 -20.83
CA GLU A 200 9.24 -23.76 -20.94
C GLU A 200 9.20 -24.43 -19.57
N SER A 201 9.84 -23.81 -18.59
CA SER A 201 9.90 -24.32 -17.21
C SER A 201 9.32 -23.29 -16.25
N VAL A 202 8.35 -23.73 -15.45
CA VAL A 202 7.68 -22.94 -14.41
C VAL A 202 7.82 -23.74 -13.10
N THR A 203 8.60 -23.22 -12.17
CA THR A 203 8.81 -23.87 -10.87
C THR A 203 8.33 -22.94 -9.75
N ILE A 204 7.40 -23.38 -8.92
CA ILE A 204 7.01 -22.67 -7.70
C ILE A 204 8.15 -22.82 -6.69
N VAL A 205 8.75 -21.72 -6.25
CA VAL A 205 9.88 -21.69 -5.31
C VAL A 205 9.48 -21.28 -3.90
N GLY A 206 8.26 -20.77 -3.75
CA GLY A 206 7.67 -20.44 -2.47
C GLY A 206 6.28 -19.85 -2.61
N VAL A 207 5.61 -19.72 -1.47
CA VAL A 207 4.26 -19.17 -1.36
C VAL A 207 4.31 -17.98 -0.41
N ARG A 208 3.64 -16.90 -0.80
CA ARG A 208 3.37 -15.75 0.05
C ARG A 208 2.02 -15.98 0.74
N ASP A 209 2.03 -16.16 2.04
CA ASP A 209 0.85 -16.50 2.84
C ASP A 209 0.85 -15.83 4.22
N THR A 210 1.58 -14.72 4.34
CA THR A 210 1.69 -14.00 5.61
C THR A 210 0.31 -13.56 6.12
N PRO A 211 -0.07 -13.94 7.35
CA PRO A 211 -1.33 -13.51 7.93
C PRO A 211 -1.47 -11.97 7.94
N TYR A 212 -2.66 -11.48 7.69
CA TYR A 212 -3.02 -10.06 7.64
C TYR A 212 -2.41 -9.23 6.51
N ALA A 213 -1.58 -9.79 5.63
CA ALA A 213 -1.20 -9.11 4.40
C ALA A 213 -2.41 -8.89 3.50
N MET A 214 -2.29 -7.96 2.55
CA MET A 214 -3.36 -7.74 1.57
C MET A 214 -3.64 -9.01 0.76
N PRO A 215 -4.89 -9.32 0.41
CA PRO A 215 -5.21 -10.53 -0.36
C PRO A 215 -4.43 -10.68 -1.65
N PHE A 216 -4.13 -9.58 -2.35
CA PHE A 216 -3.33 -9.60 -3.58
C PHE A 216 -1.82 -9.78 -3.34
N GLU A 217 -1.35 -9.69 -2.09
CA GLU A 217 0.02 -10.02 -1.71
C GLU A 217 0.19 -11.51 -1.35
N HIS A 218 -0.89 -12.30 -1.42
CA HIS A 218 -0.83 -13.75 -1.29
C HIS A 218 -0.67 -14.37 -2.67
N GLY A 219 0.14 -15.40 -2.79
CA GLY A 219 0.35 -16.07 -4.08
C GLY A 219 1.70 -16.78 -4.17
N ASN A 220 2.02 -17.23 -5.36
CA ASN A 220 3.24 -17.98 -5.59
C ASN A 220 4.40 -17.06 -6.00
N ILE A 221 5.62 -17.52 -5.73
CA ILE A 221 6.83 -16.98 -6.33
C ILE A 221 7.39 -18.09 -7.23
N TYR A 222 7.77 -17.71 -8.44
CA TYR A 222 8.17 -18.63 -9.48
C TYR A 222 9.64 -18.45 -9.86
N LEU A 223 10.30 -19.55 -10.24
CA LEU A 223 11.51 -19.56 -11.04
C LEU A 223 11.11 -19.99 -12.45
N LEU A 224 11.32 -19.11 -13.42
CA LEU A 224 10.93 -19.26 -14.82
C LEU A 224 12.19 -19.41 -15.66
N ARG A 225 12.17 -20.37 -16.60
CA ARG A 225 13.30 -20.62 -17.52
C ARG A 225 12.78 -20.91 -18.92
N GLY A 226 13.58 -20.52 -19.93
CA GLY A 226 13.30 -20.80 -21.32
C GLY A 226 12.11 -19.98 -21.81
N ARG A 227 12.31 -18.68 -22.04
CA ARG A 227 11.25 -17.84 -22.62
C ARG A 227 10.92 -18.33 -24.03
N ARG A 228 9.63 -18.62 -24.27
CA ARG A 228 9.21 -19.13 -25.58
C ARG A 228 9.31 -18.05 -26.67
N PRO A 229 9.81 -18.40 -27.89
CA PRO A 229 9.87 -17.45 -29.00
C PRO A 229 8.51 -16.87 -29.39
N SER A 230 7.41 -17.59 -29.12
CA SER A 230 6.04 -17.14 -29.35
C SER A 230 5.58 -16.05 -28.39
N ALA A 231 6.33 -15.78 -27.34
CA ALA A 231 5.99 -14.79 -26.30
C ALA A 231 7.21 -13.88 -26.03
N PRO A 232 7.71 -13.13 -27.02
CA PRO A 232 8.87 -12.25 -26.83
C PRO A 232 8.56 -11.18 -25.78
N VAL A 233 9.59 -10.72 -25.07
CA VAL A 233 9.44 -9.60 -24.14
C VAL A 233 9.44 -8.30 -24.95
N ASN A 234 8.37 -7.54 -24.81
CA ASN A 234 8.34 -6.15 -25.19
C ASN A 234 8.14 -5.30 -23.93
N TRP A 235 9.20 -4.67 -23.43
CA TRP A 235 9.14 -3.89 -22.20
C TRP A 235 8.10 -2.75 -22.23
N ALA A 236 7.80 -2.22 -23.42
CA ALA A 236 6.78 -1.19 -23.58
C ALA A 236 5.38 -1.70 -23.22
N ASP A 237 5.10 -2.98 -23.47
CA ASP A 237 3.79 -3.60 -23.19
C ASP A 237 3.62 -3.96 -21.71
N GLU A 238 4.72 -4.03 -20.94
CA GLU A 238 4.66 -4.28 -19.49
C GLU A 238 4.23 -3.05 -18.70
N ARG A 239 4.14 -1.88 -19.33
CA ARG A 239 3.80 -0.62 -18.66
C ARG A 239 2.35 -0.60 -18.20
N HIS A 240 2.15 -0.36 -16.91
CA HIS A 240 0.82 -0.19 -16.33
C HIS A 240 0.79 0.80 -15.16
N TYR A 241 -0.40 1.35 -14.92
CA TYR A 241 -0.71 2.28 -13.83
C TYR A 241 -2.05 1.87 -13.23
N TYR A 242 -2.22 2.09 -11.92
CA TYR A 242 -3.49 1.82 -11.23
C TYR A 242 -4.01 3.07 -10.51
#